data_6429d3435080c5d20181d02b7c04bb32
#
_entry.id   6429d3435080c5d20181d02b7c04bb32
#
_cell.length_a   1.000
_cell.length_b   1.000
_cell.length_c   1.000
_cell.angle_alpha   90.00
_cell.angle_beta   90.00
_cell.angle_gamma   90.00
#
_symmetry.space_group_name_H-M   'P 1'
#
loop_
_entity.id
_entity.type
_entity.pdbx_description
1 polymer ?
#
loop_
_entity_poly.entity_id
_entity_poly.type
_entity_poly.pdbx_seq_one_letter_code
_entity_poly.pdbx_strand_id
1 'polypeptide(L)'
;MTTKRQRAIAKALTALIPAVPYHDAERIRAAATAPHMRKLPPTIALWLATVAYIRHTYTDYDSLRDEGYDHDSARYFVHDAINTKLGEWRATRYLDVEDSE
;
A
#
# COMPACT_ATOMS: atom_id res chain seq x y z
N MET A 1 16.62 -18.21 0.59
CA MET A 1 15.93 -18.77 1.75
C MET A 1 14.92 -17.78 2.30
N THR A 2 13.72 -18.23 2.59
CA THR A 2 12.63 -17.35 3.02
C THR A 2 12.54 -17.32 4.54
N THR A 3 12.55 -16.11 5.14
CA THR A 3 12.41 -15.97 6.59
C THR A 3 10.95 -16.16 7.00
N LYS A 4 10.75 -16.38 8.30
CA LYS A 4 9.40 -16.48 8.86
C LYS A 4 8.60 -15.21 8.59
N ARG A 5 9.22 -14.05 8.75
CA ARG A 5 8.56 -12.76 8.48
C ARG A 5 8.19 -12.60 7.00
N GLN A 6 9.10 -12.99 6.10
CA GLN A 6 8.80 -12.91 4.66
C GLN A 6 7.61 -13.79 4.30
N ARG A 7 7.51 -14.98 4.88
CA ARG A 7 6.35 -15.84 4.66
C ARG A 7 5.06 -15.24 5.20
N ALA A 8 5.14 -14.62 6.38
CA ALA A 8 3.98 -13.97 6.98
C ALA A 8 3.50 -12.80 6.12
N ILE A 9 4.41 -12.01 5.57
CA ILE A 9 4.08 -10.90 4.69
C ILE A 9 3.48 -11.41 3.39
N ALA A 10 4.03 -12.47 2.80
CA ALA A 10 3.47 -13.06 1.58
C ALA A 10 2.04 -13.56 1.81
N LYS A 11 1.79 -14.19 2.97
CA LYS A 11 0.46 -14.65 3.32
C LYS A 11 -0.51 -13.49 3.50
N ALA A 12 -0.06 -12.43 4.17
CA ALA A 12 -0.87 -11.24 4.37
C ALA A 12 -1.22 -10.57 3.03
N LEU A 13 -0.28 -10.56 2.09
CA LEU A 13 -0.51 -9.98 0.77
C LEU A 13 -1.62 -10.73 0.04
N THR A 14 -1.55 -12.06 0.01
CA THR A 14 -2.57 -12.85 -0.66
C THR A 14 -3.94 -12.68 -0.01
N ALA A 15 -3.98 -12.53 1.31
CA ALA A 15 -5.23 -12.30 2.02
C ALA A 15 -5.80 -10.91 1.75
N LEU A 16 -4.93 -9.90 1.64
CA LEU A 16 -5.36 -8.52 1.45
C LEU A 16 -5.75 -8.22 0.01
N ILE A 17 -4.90 -8.58 -0.94
CA ILE A 17 -5.05 -8.21 -2.36
C ILE A 17 -4.84 -9.43 -3.27
N PRO A 18 -5.79 -10.39 -3.23
CA PRO A 18 -5.60 -11.67 -3.94
C PRO A 18 -5.46 -11.55 -5.45
N ALA A 19 -5.92 -10.45 -6.06
CA ALA A 19 -5.84 -10.29 -7.51
C ALA A 19 -4.72 -9.34 -7.96
N VAL A 20 -3.79 -9.00 -7.07
CA VAL A 20 -2.68 -8.10 -7.42
C VAL A 20 -1.77 -8.76 -8.47
N PRO A 21 -1.36 -8.03 -9.53
CA PRO A 21 -0.40 -8.56 -10.50
C PRO A 21 0.96 -8.85 -9.85
N TYR A 22 1.66 -9.83 -10.40
CA TYR A 22 2.94 -10.29 -9.83
C TYR A 22 3.96 -9.17 -9.65
N HIS A 23 4.11 -8.32 -10.67
CA HIS A 23 5.06 -7.21 -10.61
C HIS A 23 4.79 -6.29 -9.41
N ASP A 24 3.52 -5.93 -9.23
CA ASP A 24 3.13 -5.07 -8.11
C ASP A 24 3.32 -5.80 -6.77
N ALA A 25 2.97 -7.09 -6.73
CA ALA A 25 3.12 -7.89 -5.52
C ALA A 25 4.57 -7.92 -5.05
N GLU A 26 5.52 -8.09 -5.99
CA GLU A 26 6.94 -8.14 -5.64
C GLU A 26 7.42 -6.82 -5.03
N ARG A 27 7.00 -5.70 -5.61
CA ARG A 27 7.38 -4.39 -5.11
C ARG A 27 6.76 -4.11 -3.74
N ILE A 28 5.52 -4.51 -3.54
CA ILE A 28 4.86 -4.32 -2.26
C ILE A 28 5.54 -5.18 -1.19
N ARG A 29 5.86 -6.43 -1.50
CA ARG A 29 6.56 -7.30 -0.53
C ARG A 29 7.91 -6.72 -0.15
N ALA A 30 8.66 -6.23 -1.13
CA ALA A 30 9.96 -5.62 -0.86
C ALA A 30 9.81 -4.42 0.08
N ALA A 31 8.83 -3.57 -0.15
CA ALA A 31 8.58 -2.41 0.70
C ALA A 31 8.18 -2.82 2.12
N ALA A 32 7.34 -3.85 2.24
CA ALA A 32 6.88 -4.31 3.56
C ALA A 32 8.00 -4.97 4.38
N THR A 33 9.02 -5.51 3.71
CA THR A 33 10.15 -6.14 4.41
C THR A 33 11.32 -5.19 4.61
N ALA A 34 11.18 -3.91 4.24
CA ALA A 34 12.24 -2.93 4.42
C ALA A 34 12.60 -2.76 5.91
N PRO A 35 13.85 -2.40 6.21
CA PRO A 35 14.29 -2.29 7.62
C PRO A 35 13.42 -1.38 8.49
N HIS A 36 12.91 -0.27 7.94
CA HIS A 36 12.10 0.66 8.73
C HIS A 36 10.73 0.10 9.09
N MET A 37 10.31 -0.99 8.45
CA MET A 37 9.04 -1.67 8.74
C MET A 37 9.20 -2.82 9.74
N ARG A 38 10.43 -3.13 10.12
CA ARG A 38 10.77 -4.36 10.84
C ARG A 38 10.02 -4.55 12.17
N LYS A 39 9.70 -3.45 12.86
CA LYS A 39 9.05 -3.53 14.17
C LYS A 39 7.54 -3.61 14.08
N LEU A 40 6.97 -3.46 12.89
CA LEU A 40 5.53 -3.54 12.71
C LEU A 40 5.09 -4.99 12.48
N PRO A 41 3.91 -5.37 12.97
CA PRO A 41 3.35 -6.69 12.63
C PRO A 41 3.23 -6.84 11.11
N PRO A 42 3.41 -8.05 10.57
CA PRO A 42 3.37 -8.27 9.12
C PRO A 42 2.13 -7.72 8.42
N THR A 43 0.94 -7.88 9.02
CA THR A 43 -0.29 -7.39 8.39
C THR A 43 -0.32 -5.86 8.31
N ILE A 44 0.20 -5.19 9.34
CA ILE A 44 0.27 -3.73 9.36
C ILE A 44 1.31 -3.24 8.36
N ALA A 45 2.50 -3.85 8.37
CA ALA A 45 3.55 -3.48 7.42
C ALA A 45 3.05 -3.63 5.97
N LEU A 46 2.34 -4.72 5.69
CA LEU A 46 1.81 -4.96 4.35
C LEU A 46 0.76 -3.94 3.98
N TRP A 47 -0.15 -3.62 4.88
CA TRP A 47 -1.18 -2.61 4.60
C TRP A 47 -0.54 -1.25 4.27
N LEU A 48 0.38 -0.80 5.11
CA LEU A 48 1.04 0.50 4.89
C LEU A 48 1.83 0.50 3.58
N ALA A 49 2.55 -0.59 3.29
CA ALA A 49 3.32 -0.70 2.05
C ALA A 49 2.41 -0.70 0.82
N THR A 50 1.27 -1.38 0.91
CA THR A 50 0.31 -1.44 -0.20
C THR A 50 -0.25 -0.06 -0.52
N VAL A 51 -0.73 0.65 0.50
CA VAL A 51 -1.31 1.98 0.30
C VAL A 51 -0.28 2.95 -0.23
N ALA A 52 0.93 2.95 0.34
CA ALA A 52 1.99 3.84 -0.13
C ALA A 52 2.39 3.53 -1.57
N TYR A 53 2.50 2.25 -1.91
CA TYR A 53 2.85 1.84 -3.27
C TYR A 53 1.81 2.33 -4.28
N ILE A 54 0.53 2.13 -4.00
CA ILE A 54 -0.54 2.59 -4.88
C ILE A 54 -0.51 4.11 -5.01
N ARG A 55 -0.34 4.79 -3.87
CA ARG A 55 -0.31 6.26 -3.85
C ARG A 55 0.75 6.81 -4.80
N HIS A 56 1.97 6.27 -4.73
CA HIS A 56 3.08 6.77 -5.54
C HIS A 56 3.09 6.25 -6.96
N THR A 57 2.52 5.07 -7.21
CA THR A 57 2.61 4.41 -8.51
C THR A 57 1.39 4.69 -9.39
N TYR A 58 0.21 4.74 -8.80
CA TYR A 58 -1.05 4.75 -9.55
C TYR A 58 -1.91 5.97 -9.31
N THR A 59 -1.41 6.99 -8.62
CA THR A 59 -2.18 8.22 -8.40
C THR A 59 -1.33 9.44 -8.71
N ASP A 60 -1.98 10.61 -8.72
CA ASP A 60 -1.32 11.89 -8.96
C ASP A 60 -0.70 12.49 -7.70
N TYR A 61 -0.54 11.69 -6.64
CA TYR A 61 -0.08 12.20 -5.35
C TYR A 61 1.23 12.99 -5.46
N ASP A 62 2.23 12.42 -6.14
CA ASP A 62 3.54 13.07 -6.24
C ASP A 62 3.44 14.39 -7.02
N SER A 63 2.65 14.41 -8.09
CA SER A 63 2.42 15.63 -8.86
C SER A 63 1.73 16.70 -8.02
N LEU A 64 0.75 16.32 -7.22
CA LEU A 64 0.06 17.26 -6.33
C LEU A 64 1.02 17.86 -5.31
N ARG A 65 1.91 17.02 -4.75
CA ARG A 65 2.92 17.51 -3.81
C ARG A 65 3.87 18.50 -4.49
N ASP A 66 4.27 18.20 -5.73
CA ASP A 66 5.13 19.10 -6.49
C ASP A 66 4.46 20.44 -6.81
N GLU A 67 3.13 20.43 -6.95
CA GLU A 67 2.36 21.64 -7.19
C GLU A 67 2.14 22.48 -5.93
N GLY A 68 2.55 21.96 -4.75
CA GLY A 68 2.48 22.71 -3.52
C GLY A 68 1.38 22.27 -2.54
N TYR A 69 0.59 21.27 -2.88
CA TYR A 69 -0.40 20.74 -1.94
C TYR A 69 0.32 20.06 -0.77
N ASP A 70 -0.19 20.26 0.44
CA ASP A 70 0.37 19.57 1.60
C ASP A 70 -0.03 18.09 1.61
N HIS A 71 0.55 17.31 2.55
CA HIS A 71 0.31 15.88 2.63
C HIS A 71 -1.17 15.54 2.77
N ASP A 72 -1.86 16.22 3.66
CA ASP A 72 -3.26 15.90 3.93
C ASP A 72 -4.15 16.21 2.72
N SER A 73 -3.93 17.34 2.08
CA SER A 73 -4.70 17.71 0.89
C SER A 73 -4.45 16.73 -0.26
N ALA A 74 -3.17 16.42 -0.50
CA ALA A 74 -2.83 15.49 -1.58
C ALA A 74 -3.42 14.10 -1.33
N ARG A 75 -3.38 13.62 -0.08
CA ARG A 75 -3.98 12.33 0.29
C ARG A 75 -5.50 12.34 0.09
N TYR A 76 -6.13 13.44 0.46
CA TYR A 76 -7.57 13.57 0.28
C TYR A 76 -7.95 13.45 -1.21
N PHE A 77 -7.21 14.14 -2.08
CA PHE A 77 -7.53 14.14 -3.51
C PHE A 77 -7.33 12.77 -4.16
N VAL A 78 -6.42 11.94 -3.66
CA VAL A 78 -6.15 10.63 -4.28
C VAL A 78 -6.82 9.47 -3.55
N HIS A 79 -7.60 9.75 -2.50
CA HIS A 79 -8.27 8.72 -1.71
C HIS A 79 -9.08 7.75 -2.57
N ASP A 80 -9.94 8.29 -3.43
CA ASP A 80 -10.80 7.45 -4.26
C ASP A 80 -10.02 6.65 -5.29
N ALA A 81 -8.94 7.24 -5.83
CA ALA A 81 -8.09 6.54 -6.79
C ALA A 81 -7.41 5.33 -6.13
N ILE A 82 -6.97 5.49 -4.87
CA ILE A 82 -6.37 4.37 -4.14
C ILE A 82 -7.40 3.26 -3.94
N ASN A 83 -8.61 3.62 -3.51
CA ASN A 83 -9.66 2.62 -3.29
C ASN A 83 -10.10 1.95 -4.59
N THR A 84 -10.08 2.67 -5.71
CA THR A 84 -10.37 2.08 -7.00
C THR A 84 -9.35 0.99 -7.34
N LYS A 85 -8.07 1.29 -7.13
CA LYS A 85 -7.01 0.30 -7.39
C LYS A 85 -7.12 -0.90 -6.45
N LEU A 86 -7.40 -0.65 -5.18
CA LEU A 86 -7.62 -1.73 -4.22
C LEU A 86 -8.77 -2.64 -4.68
N GLY A 87 -9.85 -2.04 -5.20
CA GLY A 87 -10.98 -2.81 -5.72
C GLY A 87 -10.60 -3.66 -6.92
N GLU A 88 -9.76 -3.15 -7.81
CA GLU A 88 -9.25 -3.93 -8.94
C GLU A 88 -8.47 -5.17 -8.47
N TRP A 89 -7.80 -5.06 -7.34
CA TRP A 89 -7.03 -6.17 -6.78
C TRP A 89 -7.83 -7.01 -5.80
N ARG A 90 -9.13 -6.78 -5.73
CA ARG A 90 -10.08 -7.50 -4.87
C ARG A 90 -9.71 -7.41 -3.41
N ALA A 91 -9.33 -6.22 -2.97
CA ALA A 91 -8.89 -6.00 -1.60
C ALA A 91 -9.96 -6.32 -0.58
N THR A 92 -9.51 -6.86 0.56
CA THR A 92 -10.38 -7.14 1.70
C THR A 92 -10.43 -5.98 2.68
N ARG A 93 -9.72 -4.88 2.37
CA ARG A 93 -9.71 -3.67 3.18
C ARG A 93 -9.57 -2.46 2.27
N TYR A 94 -10.23 -1.37 2.63
CA TYR A 94 -10.17 -0.10 1.88
C TYR A 94 -9.80 1.03 2.83
N LEU A 95 -9.36 2.16 2.26
CA LEU A 95 -9.09 3.36 3.05
C LEU A 95 -10.41 4.00 3.46
N ASP A 96 -10.52 4.38 4.73
CA ASP A 96 -11.61 5.23 5.19
C ASP A 96 -11.26 6.69 4.98
N VAL A 97 -12.27 7.56 4.95
CA VAL A 97 -12.04 9.00 4.78
C VAL A 97 -11.14 9.55 5.88
N GLU A 98 -11.24 8.99 7.10
CA GLU A 98 -10.44 9.42 8.24
C GLU A 98 -9.01 8.83 8.24
N ASP A 99 -8.72 7.86 7.37
CA ASP A 99 -7.40 7.23 7.27
C ASP A 99 -6.53 8.02 6.31
N SER A 100 -6.30 9.29 6.57
CA SER A 100 -5.52 10.16 5.70
C SER A 100 -4.01 9.98 5.90
N GLU A 101 -3.62 9.09 6.79
CA GLU A 101 -2.21 8.84 7.06
C GLU A 101 -1.51 8.28 5.83
#